data_937d7aed03f67aaced9973554bad5faf
#
_entry.id   937d7aed03f67aaced9973554bad5faf
#
_cell.length_a   1.000
_cell.length_b   1.000
_cell.length_c   1.000
_cell.angle_alpha   90.00
_cell.angle_beta   90.00
_cell.angle_gamma   90.00
#
_symmetry.space_group_name_H-M   'P 1'
#
loop_
_entity.id
_entity.type
_entity.pdbx_description
1 polymer ?
#
loop_
_entity_poly.entity_id
_entity_poly.type
_entity_poly.pdbx_seq_one_letter_code
_entity_poly.pdbx_strand_id
1 'polypeptide(L)'
;MIRDITIGQYYPADSILHRLDPRVKFVGTIMFLVSLFVANSFWGYLLATFFLAAVIIMSKVPVKFMLKGLKPLFFILLITVAFNLFLIPGKVLWQFWIFKITREGILQAVKIGIRLIYLVIGSSVMTLTTTPNHLTDGLERLMRPLNKIRVPVHDIAMMMSIALRFIPILMEETDKIMKAQIARGADFENGNLIQKAKNLLPLLVPLFISAFRRADDLAMAMEARCYHGGENRTSMKPLKYHSRDTSAYLCIFLYLAADIAIRVLV
;
A
#
# COMPACT_ATOMS: atom_id res chain seq x y z
N MET A 1 -11.11 11.39 -17.34
CA MET A 1 -10.94 10.10 -16.61
C MET A 1 -9.49 9.76 -16.21
N ILE A 2 -8.45 10.11 -16.97
CA ILE A 2 -7.06 9.72 -16.63
C ILE A 2 -6.39 10.71 -15.66
N ARG A 3 -6.91 11.92 -15.50
CA ARG A 3 -6.36 12.97 -14.62
C ARG A 3 -6.43 12.71 -13.12
N ASP A 4 -7.22 11.73 -12.67
CA ASP A 4 -7.44 11.44 -11.24
C ASP A 4 -6.54 10.31 -10.71
N ILE A 5 -5.63 9.79 -11.52
CA ILE A 5 -4.66 8.78 -11.06
C ILE A 5 -3.53 9.50 -10.34
N THR A 6 -3.70 9.74 -9.05
CA THR A 6 -2.60 10.20 -8.18
C THR A 6 -1.63 9.06 -7.97
N ILE A 7 -0.53 9.08 -8.72
CA ILE A 7 0.57 8.12 -8.57
C ILE A 7 1.28 8.42 -7.24
N GLY A 8 1.06 7.54 -6.26
CA GLY A 8 1.62 7.67 -4.92
C GLY A 8 0.84 8.69 -4.07
N GLN A 9 0.09 8.19 -3.11
CA GLN A 9 -0.66 9.02 -2.15
C GLN A 9 0.28 9.60 -1.06
N TYR A 10 1.52 9.98 -1.42
CA TYR A 10 2.45 10.58 -0.48
C TYR A 10 1.96 11.97 -0.06
N TYR A 11 1.86 12.20 1.23
CA TYR A 11 1.55 13.52 1.80
C TYR A 11 2.85 14.20 2.27
N PRO A 12 3.27 15.30 1.64
CA PRO A 12 4.50 15.99 2.02
C PRO A 12 4.31 16.71 3.36
N ALA A 13 4.75 16.08 4.44
CA ALA A 13 4.80 16.68 5.77
C ALA A 13 6.16 16.41 6.41
N ASP A 14 6.62 17.35 7.24
CA ASP A 14 7.84 17.16 8.01
C ASP A 14 7.50 16.60 9.39
N SER A 15 7.62 15.30 9.54
CA SER A 15 7.37 14.59 10.79
C SER A 15 8.45 13.55 11.09
N ILE A 16 8.48 13.07 12.33
CA ILE A 16 9.41 12.01 12.75
C ILE A 16 9.22 10.76 11.88
N LEU A 17 7.98 10.39 11.57
CA LEU A 17 7.70 9.24 10.73
C LEU A 17 8.23 9.41 9.29
N HIS A 18 8.11 10.61 8.70
CA HIS A 18 8.62 10.85 7.34
C HIS A 18 10.13 10.67 7.25
N ARG A 19 10.85 11.00 8.34
CA ARG A 19 12.32 10.91 8.42
C ARG A 19 12.86 9.54 8.80
N LEU A 20 12.00 8.54 9.12
CA LEU A 20 12.40 7.17 9.40
C LEU A 20 12.83 6.45 8.12
N ASP A 21 13.75 5.49 8.29
CA ASP A 21 14.16 4.60 7.20
C ASP A 21 12.95 3.80 6.66
N PRO A 22 12.77 3.71 5.32
CA PRO A 22 11.66 2.96 4.70
C PRO A 22 11.57 1.49 5.17
N ARG A 23 12.72 0.87 5.48
CA ARG A 23 12.76 -0.51 6.01
C ARG A 23 12.05 -0.64 7.35
N VAL A 24 12.28 0.32 8.24
CA VAL A 24 11.66 0.35 9.58
C VAL A 24 10.16 0.53 9.45
N LYS A 25 9.71 1.43 8.57
CA LYS A 25 8.29 1.67 8.31
C LYS A 25 7.60 0.42 7.76
N PHE A 26 8.24 -0.24 6.78
CA PHE A 26 7.70 -1.45 6.17
C PHE A 26 7.57 -2.61 7.18
N VAL A 27 8.66 -2.91 7.89
CA VAL A 27 8.66 -3.95 8.93
C VAL A 27 7.70 -3.61 10.05
N GLY A 28 7.69 -2.35 10.51
CA GLY A 28 6.79 -1.88 11.55
C GLY A 28 5.31 -1.99 11.16
N THR A 29 4.99 -1.65 9.92
CA THR A 29 3.62 -1.81 9.41
C THR A 29 3.23 -3.29 9.39
N ILE A 30 4.08 -4.18 8.86
CA ILE A 30 3.78 -5.62 8.85
C ILE A 30 3.59 -6.15 10.28
N MET A 31 4.48 -5.79 11.22
CA MET A 31 4.36 -6.21 12.61
C MET A 31 3.07 -5.72 13.25
N PHE A 32 2.67 -4.47 12.97
CA PHE A 32 1.39 -3.93 13.44
C PHE A 32 0.20 -4.70 12.82
N LEU A 33 0.23 -4.98 11.51
CA LEU A 33 -0.83 -5.74 10.85
C LEU A 33 -0.94 -7.16 11.45
N VAL A 34 0.19 -7.83 11.70
CA VAL A 34 0.21 -9.16 12.33
C VAL A 34 -0.33 -9.09 13.77
N SER A 35 0.03 -8.07 14.55
CA SER A 35 -0.47 -7.91 15.93
C SER A 35 -1.99 -7.81 15.99
N LEU A 36 -2.65 -7.21 15.02
CA LEU A 36 -4.12 -7.14 14.97
C LEU A 36 -4.80 -8.51 14.84
N PHE A 37 -4.10 -9.51 14.29
CA PHE A 37 -4.59 -10.89 14.27
C PHE A 37 -4.25 -11.65 15.56
N VAL A 38 -3.20 -11.25 16.25
CA VAL A 38 -2.84 -11.78 17.57
C VAL A 38 -3.79 -11.24 18.64
N ALA A 39 -4.15 -9.96 18.57
CA ALA A 39 -5.09 -9.31 19.48
C ALA A 39 -6.49 -9.94 19.40
N ASN A 40 -6.93 -10.62 20.43
CA ASN A 40 -8.27 -11.22 20.51
C ASN A 40 -9.09 -10.69 21.70
N SER A 41 -8.43 -10.06 22.68
CA SER A 41 -9.06 -9.50 23.86
C SER A 41 -9.34 -8.01 23.71
N PHE A 42 -10.25 -7.49 24.53
CA PHE A 42 -10.55 -6.06 24.59
C PHE A 42 -9.29 -5.21 24.88
N TRP A 43 -8.44 -5.67 25.77
CA TRP A 43 -7.20 -4.99 26.15
C TRP A 43 -6.18 -4.91 25.01
N GLY A 44 -6.09 -5.97 24.18
CA GLY A 44 -5.25 -5.97 22.97
C GLY A 44 -5.70 -4.90 21.97
N TYR A 45 -7.01 -4.79 21.72
CA TYR A 45 -7.53 -3.72 20.84
C TYR A 45 -7.34 -2.31 21.43
N LEU A 46 -7.43 -2.15 22.76
CA LEU A 46 -7.18 -0.88 23.41
C LEU A 46 -5.70 -0.46 23.27
N LEU A 47 -4.77 -1.40 23.43
CA LEU A 47 -3.34 -1.19 23.18
C LEU A 47 -3.08 -0.81 21.72
N ALA A 48 -3.69 -1.54 20.78
CA ALA A 48 -3.57 -1.24 19.34
C ALA A 48 -4.12 0.14 18.99
N THR A 49 -5.23 0.56 19.62
CA THR A 49 -5.81 1.90 19.45
C THR A 49 -4.84 2.98 19.90
N PHE A 50 -4.26 2.80 21.09
CA PHE A 50 -3.32 3.76 21.65
C PHE A 50 -2.05 3.87 20.78
N PHE A 51 -1.51 2.74 20.35
CA PHE A 51 -0.35 2.70 19.46
C PHE A 51 -0.65 3.39 18.11
N LEU A 52 -1.76 3.03 17.48
CA LEU A 52 -2.16 3.61 16.19
C LEU A 52 -2.41 5.13 16.31
N ALA A 53 -3.08 5.57 17.38
CA ALA A 53 -3.29 7.00 17.65
C ALA A 53 -1.96 7.75 17.82
N ALA A 54 -1.01 7.19 18.58
CA ALA A 54 0.32 7.77 18.72
C ALA A 54 1.04 7.91 17.37
N VAL A 55 1.00 6.86 16.54
CA VAL A 55 1.59 6.86 15.19
C VAL A 55 0.93 7.92 14.30
N ILE A 56 -0.40 8.05 14.33
CA ILE A 56 -1.15 9.05 13.56
C ILE A 56 -0.73 10.47 13.99
N ILE A 57 -0.69 10.75 15.29
CA ILE A 57 -0.27 12.06 15.82
C ILE A 57 1.16 12.38 15.41
N MET A 58 2.08 11.41 15.53
CA MET A 58 3.47 11.57 15.13
C MET A 58 3.64 11.74 13.61
N SER A 59 2.72 11.24 12.79
CA SER A 59 2.78 11.38 11.33
C SER A 59 2.50 12.79 10.85
N LYS A 60 1.77 13.60 11.62
CA LYS A 60 1.25 14.93 11.22
C LYS A 60 0.42 14.93 9.93
N VAL A 61 -0.05 13.77 9.51
CA VAL A 61 -0.93 13.65 8.34
C VAL A 61 -2.37 13.85 8.79
N PRO A 62 -3.15 14.71 8.11
CA PRO A 62 -4.57 14.89 8.47
C PRO A 62 -5.35 13.58 8.34
N VAL A 63 -6.10 13.22 9.37
CA VAL A 63 -6.89 11.98 9.45
C VAL A 63 -7.85 11.83 8.25
N LYS A 64 -8.30 12.94 7.68
CA LYS A 64 -9.15 12.96 6.48
C LYS A 64 -8.55 12.21 5.29
N PHE A 65 -7.23 12.27 5.10
CA PHE A 65 -6.54 11.55 4.03
C PHE A 65 -6.47 10.04 4.31
N MET A 66 -6.29 9.65 5.57
CA MET A 66 -6.29 8.24 5.98
C MET A 66 -7.69 7.63 5.83
N LEU A 67 -8.74 8.38 6.20
CA LEU A 67 -10.14 7.96 6.03
C LEU A 67 -10.57 7.87 4.55
N LYS A 68 -9.91 8.59 3.64
CA LYS A 68 -10.13 8.41 2.20
C LYS A 68 -9.85 6.97 1.75
N GLY A 69 -8.86 6.31 2.36
CA GLY A 69 -8.55 4.90 2.11
C GLY A 69 -9.67 3.93 2.52
N LEU A 70 -10.54 4.32 3.47
CA LEU A 70 -11.70 3.51 3.89
C LEU A 70 -12.87 3.59 2.90
N LYS A 71 -12.99 4.68 2.13
CA LYS A 71 -14.14 4.90 1.24
C LYS A 71 -14.39 3.75 0.25
N PRO A 72 -13.40 3.24 -0.51
CA PRO A 72 -13.62 2.13 -1.43
C PRO A 72 -13.90 0.80 -0.72
N LEU A 73 -13.43 0.64 0.52
CA LEU A 73 -13.60 -0.57 1.32
C LEU A 73 -14.84 -0.54 2.22
N PHE A 74 -15.53 0.60 2.29
CA PHE A 74 -16.70 0.77 3.17
C PHE A 74 -17.80 -0.25 2.88
N PHE A 75 -18.06 -0.53 1.62
CA PHE A 75 -19.09 -1.51 1.22
C PHE A 75 -18.71 -2.93 1.66
N ILE A 76 -17.46 -3.33 1.47
CA ILE A 76 -16.95 -4.65 1.90
C ILE A 76 -17.00 -4.75 3.43
N LEU A 77 -16.60 -3.69 4.13
CA LEU A 77 -16.64 -3.62 5.59
C LEU A 77 -18.08 -3.78 6.10
N LEU A 78 -19.03 -3.07 5.50
CA LEU A 78 -20.44 -3.15 5.87
C LEU A 78 -21.00 -4.56 5.65
N ILE A 79 -20.71 -5.19 4.51
CA ILE A 79 -21.11 -6.57 4.23
C ILE A 79 -20.51 -7.53 5.25
N THR A 80 -19.20 -7.43 5.51
CA THR A 80 -18.51 -8.32 6.44
C THR A 80 -19.09 -8.21 7.86
N VAL A 81 -19.31 -6.99 8.34
CA VAL A 81 -19.93 -6.75 9.65
C VAL A 81 -21.35 -7.31 9.69
N ALA A 82 -22.16 -7.10 8.64
CA ALA A 82 -23.52 -7.61 8.55
C ALA A 82 -23.54 -9.15 8.57
N PHE A 83 -22.69 -9.81 7.79
CA PHE A 83 -22.60 -11.27 7.80
C PHE A 83 -22.22 -11.81 9.18
N ASN A 84 -21.23 -11.22 9.85
CA ASN A 84 -20.84 -11.65 11.19
C ASN A 84 -21.93 -11.40 12.22
N LEU A 85 -22.75 -10.35 12.07
CA LEU A 85 -23.83 -10.05 12.97
C LEU A 85 -24.96 -11.11 12.91
N PHE A 86 -25.28 -11.64 11.72
CA PHE A 86 -26.40 -12.52 11.49
C PHE A 86 -26.06 -14.01 11.42
N LEU A 87 -24.83 -14.37 10.98
CA LEU A 87 -24.48 -15.78 10.76
C LEU A 87 -23.82 -16.45 11.96
N ILE A 88 -23.30 -15.68 12.94
CA ILE A 88 -22.59 -16.30 14.07
C ILE A 88 -23.59 -16.85 15.08
N PRO A 89 -23.56 -18.16 15.36
CA PRO A 89 -24.42 -18.78 16.35
C PRO A 89 -24.01 -18.35 17.78
N GLY A 90 -25.00 -18.16 18.67
CA GLY A 90 -24.78 -17.78 20.05
C GLY A 90 -26.07 -17.52 20.81
N LYS A 91 -25.96 -16.88 22.01
CA LYS A 91 -27.14 -16.50 22.80
C LYS A 91 -27.94 -15.44 22.05
N VAL A 92 -29.17 -15.80 21.65
CA VAL A 92 -30.09 -14.92 20.90
C VAL A 92 -30.52 -13.78 21.81
N LEU A 93 -30.20 -12.54 21.40
CA LEU A 93 -30.68 -11.32 22.06
C LEU A 93 -31.98 -10.84 21.43
N TRP A 94 -32.08 -10.96 20.12
CA TRP A 94 -33.26 -10.55 19.37
C TRP A 94 -33.42 -11.42 18.12
N GLN A 95 -34.65 -11.86 17.86
CA GLN A 95 -34.97 -12.70 16.72
C GLN A 95 -36.11 -12.04 15.94
N PHE A 96 -35.85 -11.75 14.68
CA PHE A 96 -36.86 -11.27 13.75
C PHE A 96 -36.89 -12.17 12.52
N TRP A 97 -37.91 -13.04 12.45
CA TRP A 97 -38.13 -14.01 11.41
C TRP A 97 -36.91 -14.92 11.14
N ILE A 98 -36.13 -14.64 10.08
CA ILE A 98 -34.95 -15.44 9.70
C ILE A 98 -33.66 -14.89 10.33
N PHE A 99 -33.61 -13.59 10.69
CA PHE A 99 -32.44 -12.93 11.23
C PHE A 99 -32.37 -13.07 12.75
N LYS A 100 -31.29 -13.68 13.23
CA LYS A 100 -31.02 -13.84 14.67
C LYS A 100 -29.79 -13.00 15.02
N ILE A 101 -29.98 -12.03 15.90
CA ILE A 101 -28.88 -11.24 16.44
C ILE A 101 -28.45 -11.90 17.74
N THR A 102 -27.20 -12.35 17.77
CA THR A 102 -26.61 -13.02 18.93
C THR A 102 -25.61 -12.11 19.62
N ARG A 103 -25.39 -12.30 20.92
CA ARG A 103 -24.40 -11.54 21.68
C ARG A 103 -23.00 -11.75 21.12
N GLU A 104 -22.66 -12.98 20.80
CA GLU A 104 -21.39 -13.38 20.21
C GLU A 104 -21.21 -12.78 18.81
N GLY A 105 -22.29 -12.73 18.03
CA GLY A 105 -22.30 -12.08 16.71
C GLY A 105 -21.98 -10.60 16.78
N ILE A 106 -22.59 -9.85 17.71
CA ILE A 106 -22.30 -8.43 17.92
C ILE A 106 -20.83 -8.23 18.29
N LEU A 107 -20.33 -8.97 19.28
CA LEU A 107 -18.95 -8.84 19.73
C LEU A 107 -17.96 -9.14 18.60
N GLN A 108 -18.22 -10.18 17.83
CA GLN A 108 -17.37 -10.56 16.71
C GLN A 108 -17.45 -9.55 15.55
N ALA A 109 -18.65 -9.06 15.24
CA ALA A 109 -18.84 -8.04 14.21
C ALA A 109 -18.06 -6.74 14.55
N VAL A 110 -18.14 -6.29 15.82
CA VAL A 110 -17.39 -5.12 16.29
C VAL A 110 -15.88 -5.36 16.22
N LYS A 111 -15.38 -6.53 16.69
CA LYS A 111 -13.96 -6.88 16.63
C LYS A 111 -13.44 -6.88 15.18
N ILE A 112 -14.16 -7.51 14.27
CA ILE A 112 -13.75 -7.57 12.86
C ILE A 112 -13.83 -6.19 12.22
N GLY A 113 -14.87 -5.41 12.51
CA GLY A 113 -15.01 -4.04 12.02
C GLY A 113 -13.84 -3.16 12.44
N ILE A 114 -13.49 -3.16 13.73
CA ILE A 114 -12.34 -2.41 14.26
C ILE A 114 -11.04 -2.91 13.63
N ARG A 115 -10.84 -4.22 13.52
CA ARG A 115 -9.66 -4.83 12.90
C ARG A 115 -9.48 -4.34 11.47
N LEU A 116 -10.53 -4.39 10.63
CA LEU A 116 -10.47 -3.94 9.25
C LEU A 116 -10.15 -2.44 9.14
N ILE A 117 -10.75 -1.62 9.99
CA ILE A 117 -10.45 -0.17 10.03
C ILE A 117 -8.96 0.05 10.37
N TYR A 118 -8.43 -0.66 11.36
CA TYR A 118 -7.02 -0.50 11.77
C TYR A 118 -6.05 -1.03 10.72
N LEU A 119 -6.37 -2.13 10.03
CA LEU A 119 -5.60 -2.63 8.89
C LEU A 119 -5.47 -1.57 7.80
N VAL A 120 -6.58 -0.91 7.44
CA VAL A 120 -6.60 0.11 6.40
C VAL A 120 -5.85 1.37 6.85
N ILE A 121 -6.11 1.85 8.07
CA ILE A 121 -5.43 3.05 8.57
C ILE A 121 -3.94 2.79 8.74
N GLY A 122 -3.54 1.66 9.32
CA GLY A 122 -2.13 1.32 9.53
C GLY A 122 -1.35 1.23 8.21
N SER A 123 -1.90 0.57 7.19
CA SER A 123 -1.28 0.54 5.85
C SER A 123 -1.28 1.91 5.17
N SER A 124 -2.34 2.71 5.35
CA SER A 124 -2.42 4.07 4.80
C SER A 124 -1.36 5.01 5.39
N VAL A 125 -1.03 4.88 6.68
CA VAL A 125 0.06 5.66 7.30
C VAL A 125 1.39 5.42 6.59
N MET A 126 1.73 4.16 6.28
CA MET A 126 2.95 3.83 5.54
C MET A 126 2.96 4.47 4.15
N THR A 127 1.86 4.32 3.41
CA THR A 127 1.73 4.84 2.04
C THR A 127 1.78 6.37 2.01
N LEU A 128 1.15 7.05 2.96
CA LEU A 128 1.11 8.52 3.04
C LEU A 128 2.45 9.11 3.52
N THR A 129 3.26 8.36 4.25
CA THR A 129 4.54 8.83 4.81
C THR A 129 5.78 8.39 4.05
N THR A 130 5.62 7.57 3.00
CA THR A 130 6.76 7.02 2.25
C THR A 130 6.54 7.18 0.75
N THR A 131 7.50 7.77 0.05
CA THR A 131 7.42 7.86 -1.42
C THR A 131 7.62 6.49 -2.06
N PRO A 132 7.01 6.22 -3.24
CA PRO A 132 7.18 4.95 -3.94
C PRO A 132 8.65 4.57 -4.20
N ASN A 133 9.49 5.53 -4.55
CA ASN A 133 10.91 5.30 -4.78
C ASN A 133 11.64 4.85 -3.50
N HIS A 134 11.39 5.53 -2.37
CA HIS A 134 11.96 5.10 -1.09
C HIS A 134 11.44 3.75 -0.62
N LEU A 135 10.17 3.43 -0.95
CA LEU A 135 9.62 2.11 -0.65
C LEU A 135 10.34 1.02 -1.45
N THR A 136 10.61 1.26 -2.74
CA THR A 136 11.36 0.33 -3.60
C THR A 136 12.79 0.11 -3.08
N ASP A 137 13.50 1.18 -2.70
CA ASP A 137 14.83 1.10 -2.13
C ASP A 137 14.84 0.33 -0.80
N GLY A 138 13.81 0.54 0.04
CA GLY A 138 13.62 -0.19 1.29
C GLY A 138 13.38 -1.68 1.06
N LEU A 139 12.51 -2.03 0.10
CA LEU A 139 12.21 -3.41 -0.28
C LEU A 139 13.46 -4.12 -0.84
N GLU A 140 14.21 -3.48 -1.73
CA GLU A 140 15.48 -4.04 -2.24
C GLU A 140 16.40 -4.48 -1.10
N ARG A 141 16.58 -3.60 -0.11
CA ARG A 141 17.45 -3.90 1.04
C ARG A 141 16.91 -5.01 1.92
N LEU A 142 15.59 -5.05 2.15
CA LEU A 142 14.94 -6.11 2.94
C LEU A 142 14.96 -7.45 2.22
N MET A 143 14.82 -7.45 0.90
CA MET A 143 14.83 -8.67 0.08
C MET A 143 16.22 -9.16 -0.26
N ARG A 144 17.30 -8.41 0.05
CA ARG A 144 18.69 -8.80 -0.25
C ARG A 144 19.07 -10.22 0.23
N PRO A 145 18.59 -10.75 1.37
CA PRO A 145 18.84 -12.13 1.77
C PRO A 145 18.35 -13.18 0.75
N LEU A 146 17.32 -12.83 -0.07
CA LEU A 146 16.76 -13.72 -1.11
C LEU A 146 17.74 -13.94 -2.27
N ASN A 147 18.77 -13.10 -2.41
CA ASN A 147 19.85 -13.36 -3.38
C ASN A 147 20.53 -14.72 -3.14
N LYS A 148 20.53 -15.22 -1.89
CA LYS A 148 21.05 -16.57 -1.57
C LYS A 148 20.22 -17.69 -2.21
N ILE A 149 18.97 -17.42 -2.55
CA ILE A 149 18.05 -18.36 -3.21
C ILE A 149 17.98 -18.08 -4.74
N ARG A 150 18.99 -17.37 -5.27
CA ARG A 150 19.10 -16.98 -6.69
C ARG A 150 17.98 -16.06 -7.22
N VAL A 151 17.32 -15.30 -6.35
CA VAL A 151 16.37 -14.27 -6.77
C VAL A 151 17.16 -13.00 -7.13
N PRO A 152 17.05 -12.47 -8.36
CA PRO A 152 17.79 -11.25 -8.78
C PRO A 152 17.14 -9.99 -8.20
N VAL A 153 17.25 -9.80 -6.88
CA VAL A 153 16.56 -8.72 -6.14
C VAL A 153 16.95 -7.34 -6.66
N HIS A 154 18.23 -7.15 -7.02
CA HIS A 154 18.70 -5.87 -7.55
C HIS A 154 18.04 -5.54 -8.89
N ASP A 155 17.95 -6.50 -9.81
CA ASP A 155 17.34 -6.28 -11.12
C ASP A 155 15.86 -6.00 -10.99
N ILE A 156 15.15 -6.69 -10.09
CA ILE A 156 13.73 -6.41 -9.79
C ILE A 156 13.58 -4.98 -9.25
N ALA A 157 14.39 -4.55 -8.31
CA ALA A 157 14.32 -3.20 -7.74
C ALA A 157 14.62 -2.13 -8.79
N MET A 158 15.60 -2.40 -9.67
CA MET A 158 15.92 -1.51 -10.78
C MET A 158 14.75 -1.40 -11.77
N MET A 159 14.15 -2.54 -12.16
CA MET A 159 12.95 -2.54 -13.03
C MET A 159 11.81 -1.74 -12.40
N MET A 160 11.55 -1.90 -11.10
CA MET A 160 10.54 -1.12 -10.37
C MET A 160 10.87 0.38 -10.39
N SER A 161 12.12 0.77 -10.16
CA SER A 161 12.55 2.17 -10.16
C SER A 161 12.40 2.81 -11.55
N ILE A 162 12.75 2.06 -12.61
CA ILE A 162 12.55 2.47 -14.01
C ILE A 162 11.05 2.63 -14.30
N ALA A 163 10.23 1.64 -13.92
CA ALA A 163 8.80 1.67 -14.11
C ALA A 163 8.16 2.89 -13.44
N LEU A 164 8.49 3.14 -12.15
CA LEU A 164 7.99 4.31 -11.41
C LEU A 164 8.35 5.65 -12.07
N ARG A 165 9.52 5.72 -12.72
CA ARG A 165 9.94 6.90 -13.47
C ARG A 165 9.17 7.06 -14.79
N PHE A 166 8.88 5.95 -15.47
CA PHE A 166 8.21 5.99 -16.76
C PHE A 166 6.70 6.16 -16.66
N ILE A 167 6.07 5.79 -15.55
CA ILE A 167 4.62 5.96 -15.37
C ILE A 167 4.16 7.41 -15.64
N PRO A 168 4.73 8.47 -15.04
CA PRO A 168 4.32 9.84 -15.34
C PRO A 168 4.52 10.21 -16.83
N ILE A 169 5.64 9.78 -17.41
CA ILE A 169 5.98 10.06 -18.80
C ILE A 169 4.98 9.39 -19.75
N LEU A 170 4.63 8.12 -19.49
CA LEU A 170 3.64 7.39 -20.29
C LEU A 170 2.23 7.95 -20.11
N MET A 171 1.89 8.48 -18.94
CA MET A 171 0.62 9.19 -18.71
C MET A 171 0.51 10.44 -19.57
N GLU A 172 1.57 11.27 -19.61
CA GLU A 172 1.60 12.45 -20.48
C GLU A 172 1.54 12.08 -21.97
N GLU A 173 2.22 11.01 -22.37
CA GLU A 173 2.19 10.50 -23.75
C GLU A 173 0.79 10.01 -24.11
N THR A 174 0.15 9.27 -23.19
CA THR A 174 -1.24 8.80 -23.35
C THR A 174 -2.20 9.97 -23.57
N ASP A 175 -2.07 11.05 -22.79
CA ASP A 175 -2.90 12.25 -22.95
C ASP A 175 -2.68 12.92 -24.32
N LYS A 176 -1.43 12.97 -24.81
CA LYS A 176 -1.11 13.51 -26.13
C LYS A 176 -1.71 12.68 -27.26
N ILE A 177 -1.52 11.35 -27.20
CA ILE A 177 -2.06 10.41 -28.18
C ILE A 177 -3.59 10.47 -28.18
N MET A 178 -4.22 10.49 -27.00
CA MET A 178 -5.66 10.58 -26.86
C MET A 178 -6.22 11.83 -27.52
N LYS A 179 -5.62 13.01 -27.27
CA LYS A 179 -6.03 14.27 -27.90
C LYS A 179 -5.89 14.22 -29.43
N ALA A 180 -4.79 13.64 -29.93
CA ALA A 180 -4.58 13.46 -31.35
C ALA A 180 -5.62 12.53 -32.00
N GLN A 181 -6.01 11.45 -31.31
CA GLN A 181 -7.01 10.52 -31.82
C GLN A 181 -8.43 11.10 -31.77
N ILE A 182 -8.76 11.89 -30.74
CA ILE A 182 -10.03 12.63 -30.67
C ILE A 182 -10.13 13.62 -31.85
N ALA A 183 -9.04 14.33 -32.15
CA ALA A 183 -8.98 15.24 -33.31
C ALA A 183 -9.16 14.51 -34.66
N ARG A 184 -8.86 13.21 -34.72
CA ARG A 184 -9.10 12.34 -35.89
C ARG A 184 -10.50 11.70 -35.89
N GLY A 185 -11.37 12.07 -34.94
CA GLY A 185 -12.74 11.55 -34.85
C GLY A 185 -12.91 10.29 -34.04
N ALA A 186 -11.90 9.88 -33.26
CA ALA A 186 -12.05 8.74 -32.36
C ALA A 186 -12.96 9.11 -31.18
N ASP A 187 -13.93 8.24 -30.88
CA ASP A 187 -14.83 8.38 -29.75
C ASP A 187 -14.51 7.30 -28.69
N PHE A 188 -14.07 7.74 -27.51
CA PHE A 188 -13.70 6.86 -26.39
C PHE A 188 -14.80 6.72 -25.33
N GLU A 189 -15.86 7.53 -25.40
CA GLU A 189 -16.89 7.59 -24.36
C GLU A 189 -18.18 6.84 -24.73
N ASN A 190 -18.54 6.85 -26.01
CA ASN A 190 -19.79 6.25 -26.49
C ASN A 190 -19.58 4.81 -26.99
N GLY A 191 -20.67 4.01 -26.96
CA GLY A 191 -20.72 2.66 -27.50
C GLY A 191 -20.73 1.54 -26.46
N ASN A 192 -20.94 0.30 -26.95
CA ASN A 192 -20.92 -0.92 -26.17
C ASN A 192 -19.50 -1.25 -25.67
N LEU A 193 -19.35 -2.11 -24.64
CA LEU A 193 -18.05 -2.50 -24.07
C LEU A 193 -17.06 -3.00 -25.13
N ILE A 194 -17.52 -3.77 -26.12
CA ILE A 194 -16.68 -4.27 -27.21
C ILE A 194 -16.23 -3.13 -28.13
N GLN A 195 -17.08 -2.16 -28.38
CA GLN A 195 -16.77 -0.99 -29.20
C GLN A 195 -15.80 -0.06 -28.50
N LYS A 196 -15.97 0.17 -27.19
CA LYS A 196 -15.00 0.89 -26.34
C LYS A 196 -13.64 0.22 -26.36
N ALA A 197 -13.57 -1.11 -26.26
CA ALA A 197 -12.32 -1.86 -26.33
C ALA A 197 -11.63 -1.71 -27.71
N LYS A 198 -12.39 -1.74 -28.81
CA LYS A 198 -11.85 -1.49 -30.17
C LYS A 198 -11.35 -0.05 -30.32
N ASN A 199 -12.05 0.91 -29.76
CA ASN A 199 -11.67 2.33 -29.81
C ASN A 199 -10.39 2.62 -29.00
N LEU A 200 -10.00 1.75 -28.06
CA LEU A 200 -8.72 1.87 -27.35
C LEU A 200 -7.51 1.38 -28.16
N LEU A 201 -7.69 0.56 -29.19
CA LEU A 201 -6.58 0.05 -30.01
C LEU A 201 -5.73 1.16 -30.66
N PRO A 202 -6.32 2.23 -31.27
CA PRO A 202 -5.56 3.35 -31.83
C PRO A 202 -4.75 4.14 -30.79
N LEU A 203 -5.04 3.99 -29.51
CA LEU A 203 -4.28 4.56 -28.40
C LEU A 203 -3.17 3.61 -27.94
N LEU A 204 -3.48 2.32 -27.84
CA LEU A 204 -2.54 1.32 -27.31
C LEU A 204 -1.34 1.09 -28.26
N VAL A 205 -1.59 0.96 -29.56
CA VAL A 205 -0.51 0.66 -30.52
C VAL A 205 0.59 1.74 -30.54
N PRO A 206 0.29 3.03 -30.66
CA PRO A 206 1.31 4.08 -30.60
C PRO A 206 2.01 4.14 -29.25
N LEU A 207 1.27 3.89 -28.14
CA LEU A 207 1.82 3.88 -26.80
C LEU A 207 2.86 2.76 -26.64
N PHE A 208 2.56 1.55 -27.12
CA PHE A 208 3.52 0.44 -27.11
C PHE A 208 4.77 0.76 -27.92
N ILE A 209 4.62 1.30 -29.14
CA ILE A 209 5.76 1.67 -29.98
C ILE A 209 6.63 2.71 -29.28
N SER A 210 6.02 3.73 -28.66
CA SER A 210 6.75 4.74 -27.89
C SER A 210 7.47 4.12 -26.68
N ALA A 211 6.81 3.20 -25.95
CA ALA A 211 7.39 2.53 -24.80
C ALA A 211 8.62 1.66 -25.20
N PHE A 212 8.53 0.90 -26.30
CA PHE A 212 9.66 0.11 -26.80
C PHE A 212 10.84 0.99 -27.25
N ARG A 213 10.57 2.06 -27.99
CA ARG A 213 11.65 3.00 -28.37
C ARG A 213 12.39 3.57 -27.16
N ARG A 214 11.63 3.95 -26.11
CA ARG A 214 12.23 4.44 -24.87
C ARG A 214 13.01 3.37 -24.13
N ALA A 215 12.56 2.11 -24.19
CA ALA A 215 13.29 0.99 -23.61
C ALA A 215 14.63 0.77 -24.32
N ASP A 216 14.64 0.83 -25.67
CA ASP A 216 15.85 0.71 -26.48
C ASP A 216 16.81 1.89 -26.21
N ASP A 217 16.31 3.13 -26.17
CA ASP A 217 17.11 4.31 -25.84
C ASP A 217 17.74 4.19 -24.44
N LEU A 218 16.96 3.69 -23.45
CA LEU A 218 17.46 3.46 -22.11
C LEU A 218 18.52 2.37 -22.08
N ALA A 219 18.31 1.25 -22.81
CA ALA A 219 19.27 0.15 -22.88
C ALA A 219 20.61 0.63 -23.47
N MET A 220 20.57 1.34 -24.59
CA MET A 220 21.77 1.94 -25.20
C MET A 220 22.48 2.92 -24.24
N ALA A 221 21.70 3.75 -23.52
CA ALA A 221 22.25 4.67 -22.52
C ALA A 221 22.89 3.95 -21.34
N MET A 222 22.36 2.80 -20.94
CA MET A 222 22.92 1.95 -19.89
C MET A 222 24.22 1.26 -20.34
N GLU A 223 24.24 0.71 -21.55
CA GLU A 223 25.44 0.13 -22.17
C GLU A 223 26.56 1.16 -22.31
N ALA A 224 26.25 2.36 -22.82
CA ALA A 224 27.20 3.47 -22.92
C ALA A 224 27.79 3.91 -21.56
N ARG A 225 27.09 3.63 -20.46
CA ARG A 225 27.57 3.85 -19.09
C ARG A 225 28.20 2.62 -18.46
N CYS A 226 28.53 1.61 -19.26
CA CYS A 226 29.15 0.37 -18.83
C CYS A 226 28.33 -0.36 -17.75
N TYR A 227 27.02 -0.46 -17.93
CA TYR A 227 26.18 -1.24 -17.05
C TYR A 227 26.32 -2.73 -17.36
N HIS A 228 26.81 -3.53 -16.39
CA HIS A 228 27.06 -4.97 -16.51
C HIS A 228 26.33 -5.79 -15.43
N GLY A 229 25.14 -5.30 -15.00
CA GLY A 229 24.35 -5.96 -13.95
C GLY A 229 24.58 -5.40 -12.55
N GLY A 230 24.05 -6.10 -11.54
CA GLY A 230 24.02 -5.62 -10.15
C GLY A 230 25.22 -5.98 -9.29
N GLU A 231 26.17 -6.80 -9.77
CA GLU A 231 27.32 -7.25 -8.99
C GLU A 231 28.29 -6.09 -8.75
N ASN A 232 28.81 -5.99 -7.51
CA ASN A 232 29.79 -4.98 -7.07
C ASN A 232 29.38 -3.50 -7.24
N ARG A 233 28.08 -3.20 -7.34
CA ARG A 233 27.61 -1.82 -7.43
C ARG A 233 27.43 -1.17 -6.06
N THR A 234 27.76 0.12 -5.99
CA THR A 234 27.50 0.98 -4.83
C THR A 234 26.33 1.92 -5.11
N SER A 235 25.56 2.24 -4.08
CA SER A 235 24.47 3.23 -4.20
C SER A 235 25.01 4.64 -3.93
N MET A 236 24.66 5.62 -4.76
CA MET A 236 25.02 7.03 -4.54
C MET A 236 24.38 7.59 -3.24
N LYS A 237 23.19 7.11 -2.87
CA LYS A 237 22.49 7.48 -1.63
C LYS A 237 22.19 6.22 -0.81
N PRO A 238 23.20 5.67 -0.10
CA PRO A 238 22.99 4.46 0.68
C PRO A 238 22.04 4.73 1.85
N LEU A 239 21.06 3.86 2.05
CA LEU A 239 20.22 3.89 3.25
C LEU A 239 21.10 3.58 4.47
N LYS A 240 21.14 4.47 5.44
CA LYS A 240 21.87 4.33 6.71
C LYS A 240 20.89 4.39 7.86
N TYR A 241 21.01 3.43 8.78
CA TYR A 241 20.26 3.47 10.02
C TYR A 241 20.73 4.62 10.91
N HIS A 242 19.79 5.31 11.54
CA HIS A 242 20.02 6.35 12.52
C HIS A 242 19.49 5.89 13.89
N SER A 243 19.89 6.56 14.97
CA SER A 243 19.39 6.27 16.32
C SER A 243 17.85 6.28 16.43
N ARG A 244 17.20 7.10 15.62
CA ARG A 244 15.74 7.18 15.52
C ARG A 244 15.11 5.86 15.02
N ASP A 245 15.78 5.19 14.10
CA ASP A 245 15.32 3.93 13.52
C ASP A 245 15.40 2.80 14.54
N THR A 246 16.46 2.79 15.35
CA THR A 246 16.63 1.83 16.45
C THR A 246 15.56 2.04 17.53
N SER A 247 15.26 3.30 17.89
CA SER A 247 14.18 3.61 18.83
C SER A 247 12.82 3.17 18.29
N ALA A 248 12.56 3.35 16.99
CA ALA A 248 11.32 2.91 16.37
C ALA A 248 11.18 1.39 16.39
N TYR A 249 12.24 0.62 16.10
CA TYR A 249 12.23 -0.83 16.24
C TYR A 249 11.95 -1.25 17.69
N LEU A 250 12.60 -0.61 18.67
CA LEU A 250 12.38 -0.91 20.08
C LEU A 250 10.90 -0.70 20.48
N CYS A 251 10.30 0.43 20.07
CA CYS A 251 8.89 0.72 20.32
C CYS A 251 7.95 -0.35 19.71
N ILE A 252 8.23 -0.77 18.47
CA ILE A 252 7.41 -1.78 17.76
C ILE A 252 7.54 -3.15 18.44
N PHE A 253 8.76 -3.55 18.83
CA PHE A 253 8.98 -4.81 19.55
C PHE A 253 8.34 -4.80 20.94
N LEU A 254 8.44 -3.70 21.69
CA LEU A 254 7.77 -3.56 22.99
C LEU A 254 6.24 -3.62 22.85
N TYR A 255 5.69 -2.96 21.83
CA TYR A 255 4.26 -3.03 21.50
C TYR A 255 3.83 -4.48 21.23
N LEU A 256 4.56 -5.20 20.38
CA LEU A 256 4.23 -6.57 19.99
C LEU A 256 4.39 -7.54 21.20
N ALA A 257 5.43 -7.36 22.02
CA ALA A 257 5.62 -8.12 23.24
C ALA A 257 4.49 -7.89 24.26
N ALA A 258 4.04 -6.64 24.40
CA ALA A 258 2.91 -6.30 25.26
C ALA A 258 1.60 -6.93 24.76
N ASP A 259 1.34 -6.91 23.44
CA ASP A 259 0.15 -7.52 22.85
C ASP A 259 0.13 -9.06 23.06
N ILE A 260 1.28 -9.72 22.85
CA ILE A 260 1.43 -11.16 23.13
C ILE A 260 1.25 -11.45 24.62
N ALA A 261 1.83 -10.64 25.50
CA ALA A 261 1.68 -10.83 26.96
C ALA A 261 0.21 -10.70 27.39
N ILE A 262 -0.52 -9.70 26.87
CA ILE A 262 -1.95 -9.54 27.13
C ILE A 262 -2.73 -10.78 26.67
N ARG A 263 -2.39 -11.33 25.50
CA ARG A 263 -3.05 -12.54 24.99
C ARG A 263 -2.82 -13.78 25.85
N VAL A 264 -1.64 -13.90 26.45
CA VAL A 264 -1.29 -15.05 27.32
C VAL A 264 -1.92 -14.93 28.70
N LEU A 265 -2.08 -13.70 29.21
CA LEU A 265 -2.62 -13.43 30.54
C LEU A 265 -4.15 -13.37 30.58
N VAL A 266 -4.82 -13.12 29.45
CA VAL A 266 -6.28 -12.99 29.31
C VAL A 266 -6.83 -14.09 28.43
#